data_079d18491402ee8fe27fee5d46410bf3
#
_entry.id   079d18491402ee8fe27fee5d46410bf3
#
_cell.length_a   1.000
_cell.length_b   1.000
_cell.length_c   1.000
_cell.angle_alpha   90.00
_cell.angle_beta   90.00
_cell.angle_gamma   90.00
#
_symmetry.space_group_name_H-M   'P 1'
#
loop_
_entity.id
_entity.type
_entity.pdbx_description
1 polymer ?
#
loop_
_entity_poly.entity_id
_entity_poly.type
_entity_poly.pdbx_seq_one_letter_code
_entity_poly.pdbx_strand_id
1 'polypeptide(L)'
;MVRDIDRRKFLKGAGIAGVAGLAGCIGGGDGGSESTETESGGGSEMTETESGGSTGGGMSGPDGLVVIGYPESGIQLFRDYYSQTDGSQSILIPDGLRDGALPAQVGNPMENVTGTAPAAGGPNQEAFNELFQEEYGSAPGVFTSQSFDSAAIGILANAAAGENSGPAVKDQMRRIANPGGMEVGPQNLVEGVEAAANGEDINYQGASSATNFDQNGDPASAAYDIWEFEGVDSQSTTAVETQSYSGENPDGAGPSADSGPGGSDREVSLGILLPETGDLASTGQPMIQAAQIPGILVNEANPAGISVNAQIEDTQTSPSAGVAAGQSLASAGVPFICGTASSGVNVPMSQQVAIPNEIVGCSPSSTALSVTNLEDNDFIFRTAPSDQLQGRVMAQVMSERLGASTVSTLYVNNDYGQQLSERFSSVFEDSFDGEVMTQVAFNIGESSYSSVIESALSGGSS
;
A
#
# COMPACT_ATOMS: atom_id res chain seq x y z
N MET A 1 23.91 -19.36 22.20
CA MET A 1 24.20 -20.61 21.48
C MET A 1 22.88 -20.98 20.76
N VAL A 2 22.62 -20.30 19.65
CA VAL A 2 21.39 -20.49 18.83
C VAL A 2 21.49 -21.86 18.17
N ARG A 3 20.53 -22.72 18.41
CA ARG A 3 20.43 -24.02 17.73
C ARG A 3 19.90 -23.77 16.30
N ASP A 4 20.67 -24.17 15.32
CA ASP A 4 20.24 -24.29 13.92
C ASP A 4 19.04 -25.26 13.87
N ILE A 5 17.84 -24.71 13.78
CA ILE A 5 16.61 -25.48 13.60
C ILE A 5 16.28 -25.44 12.11
N ASP A 6 16.21 -26.62 11.51
CA ASP A 6 15.98 -26.83 10.07
C ASP A 6 14.55 -26.34 9.66
N ARG A 7 14.44 -25.08 9.29
CA ARG A 7 13.21 -24.33 8.95
C ARG A 7 12.45 -24.91 7.74
N ARG A 8 13.04 -25.83 6.97
CA ARG A 8 12.46 -26.38 5.73
C ARG A 8 11.34 -27.42 5.95
N LYS A 9 11.00 -27.79 7.17
CA LYS A 9 10.02 -28.85 7.44
C LYS A 9 8.59 -28.37 7.67
N PHE A 10 8.37 -27.07 7.89
CA PHE A 10 7.04 -26.55 8.24
C PHE A 10 6.14 -26.25 7.03
N LEU A 11 6.72 -25.93 5.86
CA LEU A 11 5.99 -25.57 4.64
C LEU A 11 5.30 -26.75 3.90
N LYS A 12 5.29 -27.97 4.45
CA LYS A 12 4.68 -29.14 3.80
C LYS A 12 3.26 -29.48 4.27
N GLY A 13 2.64 -28.64 5.08
CA GLY A 13 1.33 -28.88 5.66
C GLY A 13 0.12 -28.19 5.03
N ALA A 14 0.30 -27.18 4.18
CA ALA A 14 -0.80 -26.51 3.48
C ALA A 14 -1.05 -27.20 2.14
N GLY A 15 -2.04 -28.07 2.07
CA GLY A 15 -2.40 -28.82 0.90
C GLY A 15 -3.02 -27.97 -0.20
N ILE A 16 -2.31 -27.80 -1.29
CA ILE A 16 -2.85 -27.27 -2.54
C ILE A 16 -3.67 -28.38 -3.19
N ALA A 17 -4.98 -28.20 -3.25
CA ALA A 17 -5.88 -29.01 -4.07
C ALA A 17 -5.70 -28.62 -5.54
N GLY A 18 -4.88 -29.37 -6.27
CA GLY A 18 -4.69 -29.20 -7.69
C GLY A 18 -5.92 -29.61 -8.48
N VAL A 19 -6.37 -28.75 -9.38
CA VAL A 19 -7.28 -29.10 -10.48
C VAL A 19 -6.43 -29.38 -11.73
N ALA A 20 -6.36 -30.64 -12.10
CA ALA A 20 -5.82 -31.08 -13.37
C ALA A 20 -6.89 -30.97 -14.45
N GLY A 21 -6.59 -30.27 -15.53
CA GLY A 21 -7.47 -30.18 -16.69
C GLY A 21 -6.73 -30.16 -18.02
N LEU A 22 -6.56 -31.31 -18.57
CA LEU A 22 -6.59 -31.73 -19.98
C LEU A 22 -5.92 -30.86 -21.06
N ALA A 23 -4.81 -31.42 -21.54
CA ALA A 23 -4.22 -31.18 -22.86
C ALA A 23 -5.14 -31.72 -24.01
N GLY A 24 -5.26 -30.94 -25.08
CA GLY A 24 -5.83 -31.34 -26.35
C GLY A 24 -4.97 -30.81 -27.49
N CYS A 25 -4.26 -31.70 -28.14
CA CYS A 25 -3.44 -31.47 -29.32
C CYS A 25 -4.22 -31.48 -30.61
N ILE A 26 -3.52 -31.04 -31.73
CA ILE A 26 -3.68 -31.35 -33.15
C ILE A 26 -4.46 -30.25 -33.90
N GLY A 27 -3.98 -29.70 -34.99
CA GLY A 27 -3.14 -30.11 -36.07
C GLY A 27 -3.03 -29.03 -37.14
N GLY A 28 -1.99 -29.10 -37.89
CA GLY A 28 -1.44 -28.27 -38.90
C GLY A 28 -2.27 -27.98 -40.15
N GLY A 29 -1.74 -27.03 -40.93
CA GLY A 29 -2.25 -26.67 -42.25
C GLY A 29 -1.38 -25.58 -42.85
N ASP A 30 -0.48 -26.03 -43.67
CA ASP A 30 0.45 -25.33 -44.55
C ASP A 30 -0.31 -24.49 -45.63
N GLY A 31 0.27 -23.38 -46.11
CA GLY A 31 -0.25 -22.68 -47.28
C GLY A 31 0.42 -21.33 -47.50
N GLY A 32 1.56 -21.28 -48.17
CA GLY A 32 2.20 -20.05 -48.64
C GLY A 32 1.57 -19.50 -49.93
N SER A 33 1.86 -18.24 -50.21
CA SER A 33 2.13 -17.61 -51.53
C SER A 33 2.43 -16.13 -51.36
N GLU A 34 3.65 -15.75 -51.59
CA GLU A 34 4.25 -14.98 -52.66
C GLU A 34 3.65 -13.63 -53.03
N SER A 35 4.46 -12.63 -52.75
CA SER A 35 4.90 -11.43 -53.43
C SER A 35 4.08 -10.80 -54.59
N THR A 36 3.96 -9.49 -54.56
CA THR A 36 4.35 -8.66 -55.72
C THR A 36 4.69 -7.25 -55.26
N GLU A 37 5.90 -6.81 -55.59
CA GLU A 37 6.38 -5.44 -55.61
C GLU A 37 5.74 -4.66 -56.80
N THR A 38 5.48 -3.37 -56.63
CA THR A 38 5.48 -2.45 -57.74
C THR A 38 5.92 -1.06 -57.27
N GLU A 39 7.12 -0.68 -57.69
CA GLU A 39 7.63 0.68 -57.67
C GLU A 39 6.93 1.56 -58.72
N SER A 40 6.79 2.85 -58.38
CA SER A 40 6.88 4.02 -59.32
C SER A 40 6.59 5.29 -58.53
N GLY A 41 7.43 6.22 -58.23
CA GLY A 41 8.30 7.05 -59.03
C GLY A 41 7.60 8.36 -59.44
N GLY A 42 7.97 9.52 -58.82
CA GLY A 42 7.53 10.82 -59.30
C GLY A 42 7.68 11.96 -58.31
N GLY A 43 8.81 12.66 -58.33
CA GLY A 43 9.02 13.89 -57.57
C GLY A 43 8.34 15.09 -58.20
N SER A 44 8.11 16.12 -57.41
CA SER A 44 8.14 17.54 -57.85
C SER A 44 8.26 18.48 -56.65
N GLU A 45 9.04 19.49 -56.89
CA GLU A 45 9.59 20.55 -56.05
C GLU A 45 8.55 21.51 -55.42
N MET A 46 9.00 22.00 -54.26
CA MET A 46 8.88 23.35 -53.66
C MET A 46 7.70 24.26 -54.03
N THR A 47 7.05 24.72 -52.96
CA THR A 47 6.82 26.18 -52.77
C THR A 47 6.65 26.47 -51.27
N GLU A 48 7.57 27.28 -50.76
CA GLU A 48 7.41 28.02 -49.49
C GLU A 48 6.25 28.98 -49.64
N THR A 49 5.34 28.97 -48.70
CA THR A 49 4.43 30.09 -48.47
C THR A 49 4.34 30.32 -46.98
N GLU A 50 5.06 31.33 -46.52
CA GLU A 50 4.76 31.98 -45.25
C GLU A 50 3.34 32.52 -45.29
N SER A 51 2.54 32.15 -44.33
CA SER A 51 1.31 32.88 -44.03
C SER A 51 0.88 32.67 -42.59
N GLY A 52 1.05 33.73 -41.85
CA GLY A 52 0.06 34.27 -40.94
C GLY A 52 -0.30 33.41 -39.72
N GLY A 53 0.16 33.89 -38.56
CA GLY A 53 -0.33 33.46 -37.28
C GLY A 53 -1.84 33.39 -37.24
N SER A 54 -2.32 32.21 -36.87
CA SER A 54 -3.63 32.01 -36.33
C SER A 54 -3.41 31.73 -34.85
N THR A 55 -3.63 32.73 -34.02
CA THR A 55 -3.89 32.56 -32.58
C THR A 55 -5.25 31.87 -32.43
N GLY A 56 -5.27 30.58 -32.72
CA GLY A 56 -6.29 29.71 -32.23
C GLY A 56 -5.90 29.33 -30.80
N GLY A 57 -6.54 29.90 -29.79
CA GLY A 57 -6.46 29.42 -28.44
C GLY A 57 -7.17 28.05 -28.36
N GLY A 58 -6.50 27.02 -28.87
CA GLY A 58 -6.77 25.65 -28.44
C GLY A 58 -6.26 25.56 -27.03
N MET A 59 -7.09 25.23 -26.06
CA MET A 59 -6.61 24.88 -24.74
C MET A 59 -5.62 23.73 -24.94
N SER A 60 -4.35 23.97 -24.65
CA SER A 60 -3.37 22.90 -24.55
C SER A 60 -3.82 22.00 -23.39
N GLY A 61 -3.73 20.69 -23.55
CA GLY A 61 -3.97 19.76 -22.44
C GLY A 61 -3.05 20.04 -21.25
N PRO A 62 -3.25 19.37 -20.11
CA PRO A 62 -2.44 19.59 -18.91
C PRO A 62 -0.96 19.28 -19.17
N ASP A 63 -0.06 20.00 -18.48
CA ASP A 63 1.39 19.73 -18.52
C ASP A 63 1.71 18.36 -17.93
N GLY A 64 0.93 17.93 -16.92
CA GLY A 64 1.11 16.65 -16.27
C GLY A 64 -0.20 15.96 -15.86
N LEU A 65 -0.09 14.69 -15.58
CA LEU A 65 -1.18 13.88 -15.03
C LEU A 65 -0.81 13.34 -13.64
N VAL A 66 -1.78 13.30 -12.75
CA VAL A 66 -1.70 12.53 -11.51
C VAL A 66 -2.63 11.33 -11.63
N VAL A 67 -2.09 10.11 -11.47
CA VAL A 67 -2.88 8.88 -11.57
C VAL A 67 -2.87 8.16 -10.23
N ILE A 68 -4.02 8.11 -9.56
CA ILE A 68 -4.20 7.50 -8.25
C ILE A 68 -5.06 6.24 -8.43
N GLY A 69 -4.49 5.07 -8.21
CA GLY A 69 -5.19 3.80 -8.46
C GLY A 69 -4.48 2.61 -7.87
N TYR A 70 -4.79 1.44 -8.41
CA TYR A 70 -4.25 0.16 -7.97
C TYR A 70 -3.63 -0.61 -9.15
N PRO A 71 -2.73 -1.58 -8.91
CA PRO A 71 -1.92 -2.17 -9.96
C PRO A 71 -2.74 -2.86 -11.05
N GLU A 72 -3.74 -3.66 -10.71
CA GLU A 72 -4.48 -4.44 -11.71
C GLU A 72 -5.27 -3.55 -12.68
N SER A 73 -5.99 -2.54 -12.18
CA SER A 73 -6.63 -1.54 -13.04
C SER A 73 -5.62 -0.62 -13.72
N GLY A 74 -4.50 -0.34 -13.08
CA GLY A 74 -3.40 0.46 -13.60
C GLY A 74 -2.82 -0.10 -14.89
N ILE A 75 -2.71 -1.43 -15.01
CA ILE A 75 -2.23 -2.10 -16.22
C ILE A 75 -3.06 -1.68 -17.44
N GLN A 76 -4.39 -1.79 -17.34
CA GLN A 76 -5.27 -1.43 -18.46
C GLN A 76 -5.29 0.07 -18.69
N LEU A 77 -5.29 0.89 -17.62
CA LEU A 77 -5.27 2.34 -17.73
C LEU A 77 -4.02 2.83 -18.47
N PHE A 78 -2.84 2.35 -18.10
CA PHE A 78 -1.59 2.74 -18.77
C PHE A 78 -1.46 2.18 -20.19
N ARG A 79 -1.96 0.97 -20.47
CA ARG A 79 -2.07 0.46 -21.85
C ARG A 79 -2.91 1.38 -22.73
N ASP A 80 -4.07 1.79 -22.22
CA ASP A 80 -4.95 2.71 -22.94
C ASP A 80 -4.29 4.09 -23.12
N TYR A 81 -3.60 4.61 -22.08
CA TYR A 81 -2.86 5.87 -22.16
C TYR A 81 -1.79 5.84 -23.25
N TYR A 82 -0.90 4.87 -23.24
CA TYR A 82 0.17 4.78 -24.25
C TYR A 82 -0.32 4.41 -25.65
N SER A 83 -1.54 3.85 -25.76
CA SER A 83 -2.16 3.63 -27.08
C SER A 83 -2.73 4.90 -27.71
N GLN A 84 -3.07 5.92 -26.92
CA GLN A 84 -3.74 7.14 -27.33
C GLN A 84 -2.81 8.36 -27.36
N THR A 85 -1.65 8.27 -26.72
CA THR A 85 -0.69 9.37 -26.57
C THR A 85 0.70 8.97 -27.02
N ASP A 86 1.57 9.95 -27.20
CA ASP A 86 3.01 9.72 -27.46
C ASP A 86 3.81 9.47 -26.16
N GLY A 87 3.15 9.50 -24.99
CA GLY A 87 3.78 9.30 -23.69
C GLY A 87 4.69 10.45 -23.23
N SER A 88 4.54 11.64 -23.82
CA SER A 88 5.42 12.79 -23.52
C SER A 88 5.06 13.55 -22.25
N GLN A 89 3.85 13.37 -21.71
CA GLN A 89 3.43 14.05 -20.49
C GLN A 89 4.08 13.45 -19.26
N SER A 90 4.48 14.30 -18.32
CA SER A 90 4.91 13.86 -17.00
C SER A 90 3.73 13.28 -16.23
N ILE A 91 3.91 12.09 -15.65
CA ILE A 91 2.89 11.40 -14.84
C ILE A 91 3.43 11.21 -13.45
N LEU A 92 2.64 11.61 -12.44
CA LEU A 92 2.90 11.34 -11.04
C LEU A 92 1.92 10.30 -10.51
N ILE A 93 2.43 9.27 -9.84
CA ILE A 93 1.63 8.22 -9.22
C ILE A 93 1.97 8.07 -7.74
N PRO A 94 0.99 7.79 -6.86
CA PRO A 94 1.26 7.49 -5.46
C PRO A 94 1.54 5.99 -5.22
N ASP A 95 1.61 5.62 -3.94
CA ASP A 95 1.90 4.29 -3.41
C ASP A 95 1.03 3.16 -3.98
N GLY A 96 -0.25 3.43 -4.21
CA GLY A 96 -1.20 2.42 -4.69
C GLY A 96 -0.84 1.81 -6.06
N LEU A 97 0.03 2.48 -6.83
CA LEU A 97 0.55 2.01 -8.12
C LEU A 97 2.04 1.62 -8.06
N ARG A 98 2.67 1.58 -6.88
CA ARG A 98 4.07 1.17 -6.72
C ARG A 98 4.21 -0.35 -6.84
N ASP A 99 4.13 -0.84 -8.06
CA ASP A 99 4.38 -2.24 -8.42
C ASP A 99 5.48 -2.31 -9.49
N GLY A 100 6.64 -2.85 -9.12
CA GLY A 100 7.79 -2.96 -10.04
C GLY A 100 7.51 -3.78 -11.30
N ALA A 101 6.50 -4.64 -11.30
CA ALA A 101 6.11 -5.42 -12.47
C ALA A 101 5.21 -4.64 -13.46
N LEU A 102 4.70 -3.46 -13.06
CA LEU A 102 3.76 -2.68 -13.87
C LEU A 102 4.31 -2.35 -15.27
N PRO A 103 5.57 -1.88 -15.46
CA PRO A 103 6.13 -1.63 -16.79
C PRO A 103 6.10 -2.84 -17.71
N ALA A 104 6.46 -4.02 -17.19
CA ALA A 104 6.45 -5.27 -17.97
C ALA A 104 5.02 -5.67 -18.38
N GLN A 105 4.07 -5.51 -17.47
CA GLN A 105 2.67 -5.85 -17.70
C GLN A 105 1.99 -4.86 -18.66
N VAL A 106 2.33 -3.59 -18.59
CA VAL A 106 1.88 -2.55 -19.54
C VAL A 106 2.52 -2.74 -20.91
N GLY A 107 3.78 -3.19 -20.95
CA GLY A 107 4.59 -3.30 -22.16
C GLY A 107 5.26 -1.97 -22.57
N ASN A 108 5.52 -1.10 -21.59
CA ASN A 108 6.17 0.21 -21.74
C ASN A 108 7.11 0.45 -20.56
N PRO A 109 8.34 0.97 -20.74
CA PRO A 109 9.26 1.26 -19.65
C PRO A 109 8.78 2.34 -18.67
N MET A 110 7.76 3.11 -19.02
CA MET A 110 7.13 4.14 -18.18
C MET A 110 8.13 5.18 -17.66
N GLU A 111 9.09 5.60 -18.50
CA GLU A 111 10.15 6.57 -18.17
C GLU A 111 9.61 7.98 -17.85
N ASN A 112 8.38 8.29 -18.28
CA ASN A 112 7.69 9.54 -17.98
C ASN A 112 6.90 9.49 -16.64
N VAL A 113 7.03 8.42 -15.88
CA VAL A 113 6.32 8.21 -14.62
C VAL A 113 7.27 8.35 -13.45
N THR A 114 6.92 9.23 -12.52
CA THR A 114 7.57 9.37 -11.21
C THR A 114 6.56 8.99 -10.13
N GLY A 115 7.00 8.34 -9.08
CA GLY A 115 6.13 7.93 -7.99
C GLY A 115 6.47 8.57 -6.65
N THR A 116 5.48 8.60 -5.75
CA THR A 116 5.66 8.87 -4.32
C THR A 116 5.04 7.75 -3.52
N ALA A 117 5.64 7.39 -2.39
CA ALA A 117 5.06 6.38 -1.50
C ALA A 117 5.57 6.57 -0.07
N PRO A 118 4.83 6.15 0.94
CA PRO A 118 5.39 6.00 2.28
C PRO A 118 6.66 5.16 2.23
N ALA A 119 7.75 5.73 2.75
CA ALA A 119 9.02 5.04 2.84
C ALA A 119 9.01 4.08 4.03
N ALA A 120 9.66 2.93 3.86
CA ALA A 120 10.05 2.10 4.98
C ALA A 120 11.35 2.65 5.56
N GLY A 121 11.25 3.63 6.45
CA GLY A 121 12.39 4.34 7.04
C GLY A 121 12.53 4.14 8.54
N GLY A 122 11.98 3.06 9.07
CA GLY A 122 12.04 2.73 10.49
C GLY A 122 13.46 2.37 10.96
N PRO A 123 13.73 2.52 12.27
CA PRO A 123 15.05 2.26 12.83
C PRO A 123 15.52 0.81 12.67
N ASN A 124 14.60 -0.12 12.41
CA ASN A 124 14.88 -1.55 12.27
C ASN A 124 14.47 -2.13 10.89
N GLN A 125 14.43 -1.28 9.85
CA GLN A 125 14.10 -1.69 8.49
C GLN A 125 15.03 -2.79 7.96
N GLU A 126 16.35 -2.64 8.16
CA GLU A 126 17.33 -3.62 7.67
C GLU A 126 17.10 -5.01 8.27
N ALA A 127 16.82 -5.08 9.58
CA ALA A 127 16.52 -6.35 10.24
C ALA A 127 15.27 -7.03 9.68
N PHE A 128 14.21 -6.26 9.36
CA PHE A 128 13.03 -6.79 8.69
C PHE A 128 13.35 -7.26 7.27
N ASN A 129 14.10 -6.50 6.49
CA ASN A 129 14.48 -6.88 5.13
C ASN A 129 15.23 -8.22 5.11
N GLU A 130 16.14 -8.43 6.05
CA GLU A 130 16.83 -9.71 6.21
C GLU A 130 15.88 -10.85 6.57
N LEU A 131 14.95 -10.65 7.52
CA LEU A 131 13.95 -11.64 7.90
C LEU A 131 13.03 -12.00 6.71
N PHE A 132 12.54 -11.00 5.98
CA PHE A 132 11.66 -11.22 4.84
C PHE A 132 12.39 -11.96 3.71
N GLN A 133 13.63 -11.55 3.40
CA GLN A 133 14.46 -12.20 2.40
C GLN A 133 14.81 -13.64 2.79
N GLU A 134 15.07 -13.91 4.08
CA GLU A 134 15.36 -15.26 4.58
C GLU A 134 14.13 -16.16 4.46
N GLU A 135 12.95 -15.66 4.79
CA GLU A 135 11.71 -16.45 4.81
C GLU A 135 11.14 -16.71 3.41
N TYR A 136 11.14 -15.67 2.55
CA TYR A 136 10.44 -15.75 1.25
C TYR A 136 11.38 -15.72 0.03
N GLY A 137 12.66 -15.41 0.21
CA GLY A 137 13.64 -15.42 -0.87
C GLY A 137 13.54 -14.24 -1.86
N SER A 138 12.78 -13.21 -1.52
CA SER A 138 12.57 -11.99 -2.32
C SER A 138 12.73 -10.74 -1.46
N ALA A 139 13.00 -9.60 -2.10
CA ALA A 139 12.99 -8.32 -1.41
C ALA A 139 11.55 -7.94 -0.99
N PRO A 140 11.38 -7.22 0.14
CA PRO A 140 10.08 -6.72 0.55
C PRO A 140 9.55 -5.66 -0.42
N GLY A 141 8.22 -5.66 -0.65
CA GLY A 141 7.52 -4.67 -1.46
C GLY A 141 6.98 -3.50 -0.63
N VAL A 142 6.21 -2.64 -1.28
CA VAL A 142 5.50 -1.54 -0.60
C VAL A 142 4.59 -2.09 0.50
N PHE A 143 4.50 -1.38 1.63
CA PHE A 143 3.70 -1.72 2.80
C PHE A 143 4.00 -3.06 3.51
N THR A 144 5.01 -3.80 3.11
CA THR A 144 5.39 -5.04 3.80
C THR A 144 5.97 -4.77 5.19
N SER A 145 6.81 -3.74 5.35
CA SER A 145 7.32 -3.30 6.65
C SER A 145 6.19 -2.87 7.58
N GLN A 146 5.22 -2.10 7.07
CA GLN A 146 4.06 -1.67 7.81
C GLN A 146 3.16 -2.85 8.23
N SER A 147 3.04 -3.87 7.37
CA SER A 147 2.27 -5.09 7.67
C SER A 147 2.92 -5.93 8.75
N PHE A 148 4.24 -6.05 8.72
CA PHE A 148 5.00 -6.70 9.80
C PHE A 148 4.79 -5.96 11.11
N ASP A 149 4.97 -4.62 11.11
CA ASP A 149 4.85 -3.79 12.30
C ASP A 149 3.44 -3.86 12.89
N SER A 150 2.39 -3.79 12.07
CA SER A 150 1.01 -3.93 12.50
C SER A 150 0.77 -5.25 13.23
N ALA A 151 1.19 -6.37 12.65
CA ALA A 151 1.01 -7.69 13.27
C ALA A 151 1.87 -7.84 14.55
N ALA A 152 3.11 -7.35 14.54
CA ALA A 152 4.01 -7.38 15.69
C ALA A 152 3.42 -6.61 16.88
N ILE A 153 2.95 -5.38 16.66
CA ILE A 153 2.32 -4.54 17.69
C ILE A 153 1.07 -5.24 18.24
N GLY A 154 0.23 -5.80 17.38
CA GLY A 154 -0.98 -6.54 17.82
C GLY A 154 -0.65 -7.72 18.72
N ILE A 155 0.38 -8.49 18.42
CA ILE A 155 0.86 -9.61 19.25
C ILE A 155 1.42 -9.09 20.57
N LEU A 156 2.26 -8.06 20.55
CA LEU A 156 2.85 -7.46 21.75
C LEU A 156 1.79 -6.85 22.68
N ALA A 157 0.84 -6.09 22.11
CA ALA A 157 -0.27 -5.50 22.87
C ALA A 157 -1.18 -6.58 23.49
N ASN A 158 -1.44 -7.66 22.77
CA ASN A 158 -2.21 -8.79 23.28
C ASN A 158 -1.45 -9.55 24.38
N ALA A 159 -0.14 -9.74 24.25
CA ALA A 159 0.69 -10.34 25.30
C ALA A 159 0.69 -9.47 26.56
N ALA A 160 0.82 -8.16 26.45
CA ALA A 160 0.74 -7.21 27.54
C ALA A 160 -0.66 -7.15 28.19
N ALA A 161 -1.73 -7.29 27.40
CA ALA A 161 -3.12 -7.36 27.88
C ALA A 161 -3.41 -8.62 28.69
N GLY A 162 -2.69 -9.72 28.43
CA GLY A 162 -2.87 -10.99 29.11
C GLY A 162 -4.14 -11.76 28.75
N GLU A 163 -4.94 -11.26 27.81
CA GLU A 163 -6.19 -11.89 27.37
C GLU A 163 -6.54 -11.51 25.91
N ASN A 164 -7.32 -12.35 25.23
CA ASN A 164 -7.88 -12.07 23.91
C ASN A 164 -9.15 -11.19 24.03
N SER A 165 -8.96 -9.92 24.36
CA SER A 165 -10.02 -8.93 24.54
C SER A 165 -9.66 -7.66 23.79
N GLY A 166 -10.50 -7.21 22.85
CA GLY A 166 -10.23 -6.00 22.09
C GLY A 166 -10.05 -4.75 22.97
N PRO A 167 -10.91 -4.48 23.97
CA PRO A 167 -10.69 -3.37 24.89
C PRO A 167 -9.36 -3.45 25.65
N ALA A 168 -8.98 -4.65 26.14
CA ALA A 168 -7.71 -4.82 26.84
C ALA A 168 -6.50 -4.64 25.90
N VAL A 169 -6.58 -5.13 24.67
CA VAL A 169 -5.54 -4.94 23.65
C VAL A 169 -5.43 -3.44 23.28
N LYS A 170 -6.55 -2.78 23.04
CA LYS A 170 -6.61 -1.35 22.74
C LYS A 170 -5.83 -0.50 23.76
N ASP A 171 -6.08 -0.74 25.04
CA ASP A 171 -5.44 0.00 26.13
C ASP A 171 -3.91 -0.17 26.14
N GLN A 172 -3.38 -1.26 25.57
CA GLN A 172 -1.95 -1.53 25.47
C GLN A 172 -1.29 -0.98 24.21
N MET A 173 -2.04 -0.61 23.16
CA MET A 173 -1.48 -0.23 21.87
C MET A 173 -0.41 0.87 21.97
N ARG A 174 -0.74 2.00 22.62
CA ARG A 174 0.21 3.10 22.78
C ARG A 174 1.28 2.81 23.83
N ARG A 175 0.96 2.01 24.86
CA ARG A 175 1.97 1.60 25.83
C ARG A 175 3.09 0.77 25.19
N ILE A 176 2.73 -0.04 24.18
CA ILE A 176 3.69 -0.88 23.45
C ILE A 176 4.46 -0.10 22.38
N ALA A 177 3.80 0.84 21.72
CA ALA A 177 4.34 1.50 20.53
C ALA A 177 5.02 2.86 20.82
N ASN A 178 4.62 3.55 21.91
CA ASN A 178 5.17 4.86 22.25
C ASN A 178 6.37 4.74 23.20
N PRO A 179 7.23 5.79 23.30
CA PRO A 179 8.45 5.71 24.09
C PRO A 179 8.24 5.30 25.56
N GLY A 180 9.03 4.35 26.01
CA GLY A 180 9.06 3.82 27.38
C GLY A 180 9.52 2.36 27.41
N GLY A 181 10.30 1.97 28.39
CA GLY A 181 10.73 0.59 28.56
C GLY A 181 11.83 0.09 27.63
N MET A 182 11.86 -1.22 27.38
CA MET A 182 12.85 -1.90 26.55
C MET A 182 12.55 -1.68 25.07
N GLU A 183 13.55 -1.27 24.27
CA GLU A 183 13.40 -1.17 22.83
C GLU A 183 13.24 -2.58 22.21
N VAL A 184 12.18 -2.74 21.41
CA VAL A 184 11.82 -3.97 20.71
C VAL A 184 11.64 -3.68 19.23
N GLY A 185 12.25 -4.51 18.39
CA GLY A 185 12.11 -4.44 16.93
C GLY A 185 12.03 -5.85 16.33
N PRO A 186 12.07 -5.97 15.02
CA PRO A 186 12.04 -7.26 14.33
C PRO A 186 13.08 -8.27 14.82
N GLN A 187 14.29 -7.82 15.15
CA GLN A 187 15.41 -8.68 15.55
C GLN A 187 15.28 -9.29 16.96
N ASN A 188 14.52 -8.66 17.85
CA ASN A 188 14.32 -9.11 19.23
C ASN A 188 12.83 -9.15 19.63
N LEU A 189 11.97 -9.39 18.65
CA LEU A 189 10.51 -9.48 18.87
C LEU A 189 10.15 -10.56 19.91
N VAL A 190 10.83 -11.68 19.90
CA VAL A 190 10.62 -12.80 20.81
C VAL A 190 10.84 -12.38 22.26
N GLU A 191 11.95 -11.68 22.53
CA GLU A 191 12.25 -11.12 23.84
C GLU A 191 11.21 -10.05 24.23
N GLY A 192 10.75 -9.26 23.27
CA GLY A 192 9.67 -8.28 23.47
C GLY A 192 8.35 -8.93 23.89
N VAL A 193 7.97 -10.04 23.27
CA VAL A 193 6.75 -10.81 23.66
C VAL A 193 6.91 -11.40 25.06
N GLU A 194 8.10 -11.91 25.43
CA GLU A 194 8.35 -12.41 26.78
C GLU A 194 8.24 -11.29 27.82
N ALA A 195 8.85 -10.12 27.56
CA ALA A 195 8.77 -8.94 28.43
C ALA A 195 7.31 -8.45 28.59
N ALA A 196 6.59 -8.29 27.48
CA ALA A 196 5.18 -7.89 27.51
C ALA A 196 4.29 -8.87 28.28
N ALA A 197 4.50 -10.17 28.10
CA ALA A 197 3.78 -11.22 28.84
C ALA A 197 4.09 -11.19 30.36
N ASN A 198 5.27 -10.71 30.75
CA ASN A 198 5.64 -10.50 32.15
C ASN A 198 5.17 -9.14 32.72
N GLY A 199 4.46 -8.33 31.93
CA GLY A 199 3.96 -7.01 32.32
C GLY A 199 5.02 -5.90 32.29
N GLU A 200 6.18 -6.16 31.68
CA GLU A 200 7.27 -5.19 31.56
C GLU A 200 6.91 -4.13 30.49
N ASP A 201 7.51 -2.93 30.64
CA ASP A 201 7.38 -1.87 29.64
C ASP A 201 8.30 -2.13 28.46
N ILE A 202 7.74 -1.96 27.26
CA ILE A 202 8.47 -2.03 26.00
C ILE A 202 8.17 -0.81 25.14
N ASN A 203 9.07 -0.53 24.20
CA ASN A 203 8.97 0.52 23.21
C ASN A 203 9.26 -0.12 21.83
N TYR A 204 8.21 -0.35 21.06
CA TYR A 204 8.35 -0.97 19.75
C TYR A 204 8.94 0.03 18.75
N GLN A 205 10.07 -0.31 18.19
CA GLN A 205 10.78 0.42 17.15
C GLN A 205 10.70 -0.38 15.85
N GLY A 206 9.79 0.04 14.97
CA GLY A 206 9.39 -0.74 13.81
C GLY A 206 10.37 -0.73 12.65
N ALA A 207 10.02 -1.52 11.64
CA ALA A 207 10.68 -1.55 10.35
C ALA A 207 10.20 -0.41 9.44
N SER A 208 8.93 -0.03 9.52
CA SER A 208 8.34 1.03 8.70
C SER A 208 8.62 2.43 9.28
N SER A 209 8.53 2.55 10.59
CA SER A 209 8.74 3.79 11.35
C SER A 209 9.05 3.46 12.82
N ALA A 210 9.34 4.47 13.64
CA ALA A 210 9.36 4.31 15.10
C ALA A 210 7.96 3.99 15.66
N THR A 211 6.95 4.02 14.86
CA THR A 211 5.52 3.87 15.13
C THR A 211 4.95 5.04 15.94
N ASN A 212 5.19 5.16 17.23
CA ASN A 212 4.80 6.30 18.08
C ASN A 212 3.42 6.84 17.72
N PHE A 213 2.36 6.11 18.05
CA PHE A 213 0.98 6.50 17.69
C PHE A 213 0.60 7.85 18.31
N ASP A 214 0.05 8.74 17.47
CA ASP A 214 -0.54 10.01 17.90
C ASP A 214 -1.92 9.80 18.54
N GLN A 215 -2.62 10.91 18.85
CA GLN A 215 -3.96 10.86 19.44
C GLN A 215 -5.03 10.22 18.55
N ASN A 216 -4.78 10.10 17.24
CA ASN A 216 -5.71 9.51 16.27
C ASN A 216 -5.35 8.05 15.93
N GLY A 217 -4.30 7.49 16.55
CA GLY A 217 -3.79 6.16 16.20
C GLY A 217 -2.96 6.14 14.91
N ASP A 218 -2.52 7.30 14.41
CA ASP A 218 -1.64 7.44 13.25
C ASP A 218 -0.16 7.50 13.71
N PRO A 219 0.81 7.09 12.85
CA PRO A 219 2.22 7.31 13.14
C PRO A 219 2.54 8.79 13.29
N ALA A 220 3.20 9.17 14.40
CA ALA A 220 3.55 10.56 14.69
C ALA A 220 4.62 11.14 13.77
N SER A 221 5.32 10.31 13.02
CA SER A 221 6.33 10.68 12.04
C SER A 221 6.17 9.85 10.78
N ALA A 222 6.54 10.43 9.64
CA ALA A 222 6.44 9.78 8.34
C ALA A 222 7.65 10.10 7.46
N ALA A 223 7.99 9.20 6.56
CA ALA A 223 8.91 9.46 5.45
C ALA A 223 8.26 9.04 4.14
N TYR A 224 8.61 9.72 3.06
CA TYR A 224 8.12 9.43 1.73
C TYR A 224 9.26 9.30 0.75
N ASP A 225 9.27 8.21 -0.02
CA ASP A 225 10.15 8.04 -1.16
C ASP A 225 9.58 8.76 -2.37
N ILE A 226 10.44 9.43 -3.11
CA ILE A 226 10.26 9.74 -4.51
C ILE A 226 10.97 8.64 -5.28
N TRP A 227 10.27 7.93 -6.15
CA TRP A 227 10.78 6.72 -6.78
C TRP A 227 10.47 6.67 -8.28
N GLU A 228 11.23 5.85 -9.00
CA GLU A 228 11.11 5.62 -10.43
C GLU A 228 11.13 4.12 -10.74
N PHE A 229 10.53 3.72 -11.87
CA PHE A 229 10.63 2.35 -12.36
C PHE A 229 12.02 2.09 -12.94
N GLU A 230 12.57 0.89 -12.71
CA GLU A 230 13.84 0.46 -13.30
C GLU A 230 13.69 -0.13 -14.71
N GLY A 231 12.49 -0.05 -15.29
CA GLY A 231 12.15 -0.50 -16.62
C GLY A 231 11.55 -1.90 -16.69
N VAL A 232 11.32 -2.37 -17.92
CA VAL A 232 10.53 -3.57 -18.21
C VAL A 232 11.16 -4.87 -17.67
N ASP A 233 12.48 -4.95 -17.67
CA ASP A 233 13.19 -6.21 -17.36
C ASP A 233 13.49 -6.40 -15.86
N SER A 234 13.55 -5.31 -15.07
CA SER A 234 14.00 -5.37 -13.68
C SER A 234 12.89 -5.77 -12.71
N GLN A 235 11.64 -5.45 -13.02
CA GLN A 235 10.47 -5.64 -12.16
C GLN A 235 10.65 -5.02 -10.75
N SER A 236 11.35 -3.90 -10.68
CA SER A 236 11.64 -3.18 -9.45
C SER A 236 11.48 -1.67 -9.59
N THR A 237 11.48 -0.99 -8.45
CA THR A 237 11.48 0.47 -8.34
C THR A 237 12.66 0.92 -7.52
N THR A 238 13.24 2.08 -7.86
CA THR A 238 14.32 2.68 -7.09
C THR A 238 13.85 3.98 -6.45
N ALA A 239 14.05 4.13 -5.15
CA ALA A 239 13.90 5.41 -4.47
C ALA A 239 15.08 6.32 -4.87
N VAL A 240 14.76 7.49 -5.43
CA VAL A 240 15.74 8.48 -5.86
C VAL A 240 15.94 9.59 -4.83
N GLU A 241 14.97 9.75 -3.93
CA GLU A 241 15.00 10.71 -2.81
C GLU A 241 14.04 10.21 -1.71
N THR A 242 14.36 10.50 -0.45
CA THR A 242 13.46 10.26 0.67
C THR A 242 13.31 11.55 1.48
N GLN A 243 12.06 11.95 1.76
CA GLN A 243 11.72 13.12 2.55
C GLN A 243 11.06 12.70 3.87
N SER A 244 11.56 13.22 5.00
CA SER A 244 11.06 12.87 6.33
C SER A 244 10.27 14.02 6.94
N TYR A 245 9.20 13.67 7.63
CA TYR A 245 8.30 14.59 8.33
C TYR A 245 8.08 14.13 9.77
N SER A 246 8.13 15.07 10.71
CA SER A 246 7.76 14.82 12.11
C SER A 246 6.50 15.58 12.44
N GLY A 247 5.56 14.95 13.12
CA GLY A 247 4.38 15.58 13.67
C GLY A 247 4.70 16.51 14.85
N GLU A 248 3.67 17.16 15.40
CA GLU A 248 3.81 18.04 16.55
C GLU A 248 4.28 17.30 17.80
N ASN A 249 3.92 16.03 17.94
CA ASN A 249 4.30 15.15 19.05
C ASN A 249 5.00 13.90 18.49
N PRO A 250 6.28 13.98 18.13
CA PRO A 250 6.99 12.87 17.50
C PRO A 250 7.13 11.61 18.39
N ASP A 251 7.00 11.78 19.69
CA ASP A 251 6.98 10.70 20.68
C ASP A 251 5.59 10.04 20.85
N GLY A 252 4.60 10.47 20.05
CA GLY A 252 3.24 10.00 20.14
C GLY A 252 2.39 10.74 21.17
N ALA A 253 1.11 10.42 21.20
CA ALA A 253 0.11 11.03 22.10
C ALA A 253 -1.13 10.13 22.21
N GLY A 254 -2.04 10.48 23.13
CA GLY A 254 -3.30 9.79 23.32
C GLY A 254 -3.33 8.91 24.56
N PRO A 255 -4.47 8.23 24.82
CA PRO A 255 -4.59 7.38 26.01
C PRO A 255 -3.67 6.16 25.95
N SER A 256 -3.05 5.84 27.08
CA SER A 256 -2.14 4.73 27.24
C SER A 256 -2.33 4.10 28.62
N ALA A 257 -2.28 2.79 28.74
CA ALA A 257 -2.31 2.13 30.03
C ALA A 257 -1.05 2.42 30.86
N ASP A 258 -1.23 2.60 32.16
CA ASP A 258 -0.11 2.80 33.10
C ASP A 258 0.72 1.51 33.31
N SER A 259 0.12 0.34 33.04
CA SER A 259 0.75 -0.97 33.21
C SER A 259 0.07 -2.02 32.35
N GLY A 260 0.79 -3.10 32.04
CA GLY A 260 0.23 -4.29 31.41
C GLY A 260 0.05 -5.40 32.46
N PRO A 261 -1.12 -6.06 32.56
CA PRO A 261 -1.27 -7.20 33.43
C PRO A 261 -0.39 -8.38 33.05
N GLY A 262 -0.06 -8.50 31.76
CA GLY A 262 0.67 -9.62 31.21
C GLY A 262 -0.12 -10.94 31.27
N GLY A 263 0.42 -11.98 30.64
CA GLY A 263 -0.17 -13.32 30.68
C GLY A 263 0.66 -14.33 29.90
N SER A 264 1.01 -15.44 30.55
CA SER A 264 1.79 -16.53 29.98
C SER A 264 0.92 -17.76 29.69
N ASP A 265 1.51 -18.78 29.05
CA ASP A 265 0.89 -20.09 28.77
C ASP A 265 -0.48 -19.98 28.06
N ARG A 266 -0.53 -19.16 26.99
CA ARG A 266 -1.78 -18.90 26.25
C ARG A 266 -1.58 -18.71 24.76
N GLU A 267 -2.66 -18.84 24.02
CA GLU A 267 -2.72 -18.53 22.60
C GLU A 267 -3.18 -17.08 22.39
N VAL A 268 -2.46 -16.33 21.56
CA VAL A 268 -2.82 -15.01 21.03
C VAL A 268 -3.56 -15.19 19.72
N SER A 269 -4.77 -14.66 19.62
CA SER A 269 -5.55 -14.66 18.37
C SER A 269 -5.26 -13.39 17.58
N LEU A 270 -4.89 -13.55 16.31
CA LEU A 270 -4.58 -12.49 15.36
C LEU A 270 -5.40 -12.67 14.08
N GLY A 271 -6.09 -11.63 13.63
CA GLY A 271 -6.66 -11.55 12.29
C GLY A 271 -5.70 -10.89 11.30
N ILE A 272 -5.58 -11.44 10.11
CA ILE A 272 -4.91 -10.81 8.97
C ILE A 272 -5.97 -10.64 7.89
N LEU A 273 -6.38 -9.39 7.63
CA LEU A 273 -7.47 -9.04 6.71
C LEU A 273 -6.93 -8.16 5.59
N LEU A 274 -6.37 -8.79 4.58
CA LEU A 274 -5.64 -8.14 3.48
C LEU A 274 -6.10 -8.70 2.12
N PRO A 275 -5.85 -8.02 1.00
CA PRO A 275 -6.28 -8.50 -0.31
C PRO A 275 -5.37 -9.61 -0.84
N GLU A 276 -5.86 -10.85 -0.80
CA GLU A 276 -5.25 -11.98 -1.50
C GLU A 276 -5.62 -11.96 -2.98
N THR A 277 -6.82 -11.48 -3.28
CA THR A 277 -7.36 -11.31 -4.62
C THR A 277 -7.89 -9.89 -4.86
N GLY A 278 -8.31 -9.57 -6.09
CA GLY A 278 -8.84 -8.26 -6.47
C GLY A 278 -7.75 -7.29 -6.92
N ASP A 279 -8.09 -6.01 -6.99
CA ASP A 279 -7.28 -4.97 -7.66
C ASP A 279 -5.94 -4.65 -6.96
N LEU A 280 -5.80 -5.04 -5.70
CA LEU A 280 -4.55 -4.96 -4.91
C LEU A 280 -3.87 -6.32 -4.68
N ALA A 281 -4.18 -7.35 -5.45
CA ALA A 281 -3.65 -8.71 -5.20
C ALA A 281 -2.12 -8.75 -5.23
N SER A 282 -1.48 -8.11 -6.20
CA SER A 282 -0.01 -8.10 -6.33
C SER A 282 0.70 -7.42 -5.15
N THR A 283 0.10 -6.38 -4.58
CA THR A 283 0.58 -5.71 -3.37
C THR A 283 0.21 -6.48 -2.10
N GLY A 284 -1.00 -7.05 -2.04
CA GLY A 284 -1.54 -7.71 -0.86
C GLY A 284 -0.82 -9.01 -0.50
N GLN A 285 -0.43 -9.82 -1.49
CA GLN A 285 0.27 -11.08 -1.25
C GLN A 285 1.57 -10.91 -0.42
N PRO A 286 2.53 -10.02 -0.77
CA PRO A 286 3.71 -9.79 0.06
C PRO A 286 3.36 -9.15 1.42
N MET A 287 2.29 -8.36 1.52
CA MET A 287 1.82 -7.81 2.80
C MET A 287 1.32 -8.92 3.74
N ILE A 288 0.55 -9.89 3.23
CA ILE A 288 0.10 -11.07 3.98
C ILE A 288 1.32 -11.87 4.48
N GLN A 289 2.30 -12.10 3.61
CA GLN A 289 3.54 -12.77 3.97
C GLN A 289 4.25 -12.05 5.12
N ALA A 290 4.43 -10.74 5.03
CA ALA A 290 5.06 -9.93 6.06
C ALA A 290 4.31 -9.99 7.40
N ALA A 291 2.97 -9.90 7.38
CA ALA A 291 2.12 -9.97 8.56
C ALA A 291 2.16 -11.34 9.28
N GLN A 292 2.57 -12.40 8.60
CA GLN A 292 2.71 -13.73 9.19
C GLN A 292 4.03 -13.92 9.95
N ILE A 293 5.11 -13.21 9.57
CA ILE A 293 6.45 -13.39 10.15
C ILE A 293 6.45 -13.26 11.69
N PRO A 294 5.83 -12.24 12.31
CA PRO A 294 5.79 -12.12 13.77
C PRO A 294 5.23 -13.36 14.46
N GLY A 295 4.12 -13.89 13.92
CA GLY A 295 3.51 -15.11 14.44
C GLY A 295 4.39 -16.35 14.27
N ILE A 296 5.10 -16.46 13.15
CA ILE A 296 6.07 -17.54 12.88
C ILE A 296 7.18 -17.51 13.95
N LEU A 297 7.81 -16.34 14.14
CA LEU A 297 8.91 -16.18 15.12
C LEU A 297 8.47 -16.53 16.54
N VAL A 298 7.28 -16.08 16.96
CA VAL A 298 6.72 -16.38 18.29
C VAL A 298 6.42 -17.85 18.45
N ASN A 299 5.83 -18.50 17.44
CA ASN A 299 5.50 -19.93 17.49
C ASN A 299 6.73 -20.83 17.51
N GLU A 300 7.82 -20.45 16.84
CA GLU A 300 9.08 -21.18 16.88
C GLU A 300 9.76 -21.09 18.24
N ALA A 301 9.74 -19.92 18.88
CA ALA A 301 10.43 -19.66 20.14
C ALA A 301 9.57 -19.97 21.37
N ASN A 302 8.24 -19.83 21.27
CA ASN A 302 7.26 -19.99 22.33
C ASN A 302 7.62 -19.21 23.63
N PRO A 303 7.87 -17.89 23.54
CA PRO A 303 8.28 -17.08 24.68
C PRO A 303 7.17 -17.03 25.74
N ALA A 304 7.52 -17.19 26.99
CA ALA A 304 6.57 -17.26 28.12
C ALA A 304 5.39 -18.24 27.91
N GLY A 305 5.53 -19.27 27.06
CA GLY A 305 4.45 -20.18 26.71
C GLY A 305 3.39 -19.60 25.77
N ILE A 306 3.70 -18.46 25.12
CA ILE A 306 2.79 -17.84 24.16
C ILE A 306 2.94 -18.49 22.78
N SER A 307 1.79 -18.76 22.15
CA SER A 307 1.66 -19.10 20.74
C SER A 307 0.72 -18.11 20.04
N VAL A 308 0.83 -17.99 18.72
CA VAL A 308 -0.01 -17.12 17.89
C VAL A 308 -0.83 -17.96 16.92
N ASN A 309 -2.14 -17.76 16.94
CA ASN A 309 -3.09 -18.31 15.98
C ASN A 309 -3.53 -17.19 15.03
N ALA A 310 -2.91 -17.12 13.85
CA ALA A 310 -3.24 -16.15 12.83
C ALA A 310 -4.33 -16.69 11.89
N GLN A 311 -5.43 -15.96 11.76
CA GLN A 311 -6.53 -16.24 10.84
C GLN A 311 -6.48 -15.26 9.70
N ILE A 312 -6.37 -15.77 8.46
CA ILE A 312 -6.23 -14.95 7.24
C ILE A 312 -7.56 -14.95 6.50
N GLU A 313 -8.02 -13.76 6.13
CA GLU A 313 -9.24 -13.55 5.35
C GLU A 313 -8.96 -12.56 4.22
N ASP A 314 -9.57 -12.80 3.05
CA ASP A 314 -9.38 -12.03 1.83
C ASP A 314 -10.40 -10.88 1.72
N THR A 315 -9.92 -9.65 1.59
CA THR A 315 -10.77 -8.47 1.34
C THR A 315 -11.24 -8.35 -0.12
N GLN A 316 -10.59 -9.02 -1.05
CA GLN A 316 -10.82 -8.93 -2.50
C GLN A 316 -10.77 -7.47 -3.03
N THR A 317 -10.12 -6.56 -2.32
CA THR A 317 -10.16 -5.09 -2.58
C THR A 317 -11.60 -4.56 -2.69
N SER A 318 -12.56 -5.22 -2.04
CA SER A 318 -14.00 -4.95 -2.11
C SER A 318 -14.57 -4.60 -0.74
N PRO A 319 -15.28 -3.46 -0.57
CA PRO A 319 -15.91 -3.10 0.70
C PRO A 319 -16.84 -4.19 1.24
N SER A 320 -17.66 -4.78 0.39
CA SER A 320 -18.61 -5.82 0.81
C SER A 320 -17.92 -7.13 1.22
N ALA A 321 -16.88 -7.53 0.50
CA ALA A 321 -16.10 -8.72 0.85
C ALA A 321 -15.29 -8.48 2.14
N GLY A 322 -14.66 -7.31 2.29
CA GLY A 322 -13.93 -6.94 3.50
C GLY A 322 -14.80 -6.91 4.75
N VAL A 323 -16.03 -6.36 4.66
CA VAL A 323 -17.01 -6.41 5.76
C VAL A 323 -17.40 -7.85 6.10
N ALA A 324 -17.68 -8.69 5.10
CA ALA A 324 -18.03 -10.09 5.33
C ALA A 324 -16.87 -10.89 5.96
N ALA A 325 -15.66 -10.69 5.47
CA ALA A 325 -14.44 -11.31 6.00
C ALA A 325 -14.12 -10.83 7.42
N GLY A 326 -14.26 -9.52 7.69
CA GLY A 326 -14.15 -8.98 9.04
C GLY A 326 -15.18 -9.57 10.00
N GLN A 327 -16.43 -9.80 9.55
CA GLN A 327 -17.46 -10.46 10.35
C GLN A 327 -17.14 -11.93 10.66
N SER A 328 -16.42 -12.62 9.77
CA SER A 328 -15.88 -13.96 10.00
C SER A 328 -14.89 -13.94 11.17
N LEU A 329 -13.91 -13.01 11.13
CA LEU A 329 -12.93 -12.81 12.20
C LEU A 329 -13.59 -12.42 13.54
N ALA A 330 -14.58 -11.52 13.51
CA ALA A 330 -15.35 -11.15 14.71
C ALA A 330 -16.07 -12.36 15.31
N SER A 331 -16.69 -13.19 14.47
CA SER A 331 -17.39 -14.43 14.91
C SER A 331 -16.43 -15.47 15.47
N ALA A 332 -15.17 -15.46 15.03
CA ALA A 332 -14.10 -16.30 15.59
C ALA A 332 -13.53 -15.75 16.92
N GLY A 333 -13.94 -14.56 17.35
CA GLY A 333 -13.49 -13.93 18.61
C GLY A 333 -12.09 -13.34 18.52
N VAL A 334 -11.65 -12.92 17.35
CA VAL A 334 -10.35 -12.25 17.14
C VAL A 334 -10.40 -10.85 17.75
N PRO A 335 -9.48 -10.49 18.67
CA PRO A 335 -9.48 -9.18 19.32
C PRO A 335 -8.74 -8.09 18.56
N PHE A 336 -7.92 -8.48 17.57
CA PHE A 336 -7.05 -7.60 16.80
C PHE A 336 -6.96 -8.03 15.33
N ILE A 337 -7.05 -7.07 14.42
CA ILE A 337 -6.95 -7.29 12.98
C ILE A 337 -5.80 -6.43 12.40
N CYS A 338 -4.79 -7.06 11.81
CA CYS A 338 -3.85 -6.45 10.89
C CYS A 338 -4.55 -6.30 9.54
N GLY A 339 -4.92 -5.09 9.20
CA GLY A 339 -5.72 -4.79 8.00
C GLY A 339 -6.65 -3.58 8.18
N THR A 340 -7.35 -3.17 7.15
CA THR A 340 -7.32 -3.65 5.76
C THR A 340 -6.34 -2.83 4.92
N ALA A 341 -6.08 -3.22 3.65
CA ALA A 341 -5.17 -2.46 2.80
C ALA A 341 -5.82 -1.19 2.22
N SER A 342 -6.89 -1.34 1.48
CA SER A 342 -7.58 -0.20 0.85
C SER A 342 -8.39 0.61 1.86
N SER A 343 -8.27 1.95 1.82
CA SER A 343 -9.08 2.85 2.66
C SER A 343 -10.59 2.72 2.39
N GLY A 344 -10.99 2.50 1.12
CA GLY A 344 -12.37 2.25 0.75
C GLY A 344 -12.96 0.94 1.31
N VAL A 345 -12.10 0.01 1.76
CA VAL A 345 -12.49 -1.20 2.50
C VAL A 345 -12.38 -0.96 4.01
N ASN A 346 -11.36 -0.23 4.45
CA ASN A 346 -11.08 0.00 5.88
C ASN A 346 -12.22 0.73 6.58
N VAL A 347 -12.68 1.85 6.02
CA VAL A 347 -13.71 2.67 6.64
C VAL A 347 -15.00 1.89 6.88
N PRO A 348 -15.63 1.24 5.87
CA PRO A 348 -16.83 0.46 6.10
C PRO A 348 -16.60 -0.79 6.99
N MET A 349 -15.45 -1.46 6.92
CA MET A 349 -15.11 -2.59 7.79
C MET A 349 -14.98 -2.12 9.24
N SER A 350 -14.30 -1.00 9.49
CA SER A 350 -14.15 -0.43 10.82
C SER A 350 -15.50 -0.03 11.43
N GLN A 351 -16.34 0.69 10.67
CA GLN A 351 -17.64 1.18 11.14
C GLN A 351 -18.66 0.06 11.36
N GLN A 352 -18.66 -0.96 10.50
CA GLN A 352 -19.69 -2.01 10.54
C GLN A 352 -19.27 -3.24 11.35
N VAL A 353 -17.96 -3.46 11.53
CA VAL A 353 -17.45 -4.67 12.18
C VAL A 353 -16.52 -4.35 13.35
N ALA A 354 -15.37 -3.70 13.13
CA ALA A 354 -14.34 -3.59 14.17
C ALA A 354 -14.83 -2.79 15.37
N ILE A 355 -15.30 -1.57 15.17
CA ILE A 355 -15.76 -0.69 16.24
C ILE A 355 -16.95 -1.28 17.02
N PRO A 356 -18.05 -1.76 16.37
CA PRO A 356 -19.20 -2.31 17.08
C PRO A 356 -18.91 -3.61 17.84
N ASN A 357 -17.91 -4.38 17.44
CA ASN A 357 -17.48 -5.61 18.10
C ASN A 357 -16.28 -5.41 19.03
N GLU A 358 -15.87 -4.15 19.24
CA GLU A 358 -14.73 -3.79 20.08
C GLU A 358 -13.44 -4.53 19.69
N ILE A 359 -13.17 -4.63 18.37
CA ILE A 359 -11.97 -5.24 17.81
C ILE A 359 -10.99 -4.14 17.42
N VAL A 360 -9.74 -4.26 17.80
CA VAL A 360 -8.68 -3.32 17.39
C VAL A 360 -8.33 -3.59 15.93
N GLY A 361 -8.44 -2.57 15.07
CA GLY A 361 -7.92 -2.58 13.71
C GLY A 361 -6.61 -1.80 13.64
N CYS A 362 -5.59 -2.37 13.00
CA CYS A 362 -4.36 -1.64 12.69
C CYS A 362 -4.03 -1.82 11.21
N SER A 363 -4.31 -0.79 10.43
CA SER A 363 -4.11 -0.86 8.98
C SER A 363 -2.66 -0.60 8.59
N PRO A 364 -2.06 -1.46 7.75
CA PRO A 364 -0.72 -1.22 7.23
C PRO A 364 -0.65 -0.29 6.02
N SER A 365 -1.78 0.03 5.37
CA SER A 365 -1.75 0.78 4.11
C SER A 365 -2.98 1.61 3.78
N SER A 366 -3.96 1.73 4.68
CA SER A 366 -5.10 2.63 4.49
C SER A 366 -4.68 4.04 4.87
N THR A 367 -4.42 4.89 3.88
CA THR A 367 -3.80 6.21 4.05
C THR A 367 -4.79 7.38 4.07
N ALA A 368 -6.04 7.18 3.62
CA ALA A 368 -7.02 8.25 3.49
C ALA A 368 -7.31 9.00 4.80
N LEU A 369 -7.65 10.28 4.67
CA LEU A 369 -8.03 11.15 5.80
C LEU A 369 -9.28 10.67 6.54
N SER A 370 -10.19 9.97 5.85
CA SER A 370 -11.36 9.36 6.48
C SER A 370 -11.02 8.35 7.56
N VAL A 371 -9.84 7.71 7.50
CA VAL A 371 -9.35 6.80 8.55
C VAL A 371 -8.92 7.58 9.79
N THR A 372 -8.14 8.68 9.62
CA THR A 372 -7.78 9.58 10.73
C THR A 372 -8.99 10.16 11.46
N ASN A 373 -10.07 10.44 10.71
CA ASN A 373 -11.26 11.12 11.21
C ASN A 373 -12.38 10.18 11.65
N LEU A 374 -12.14 8.88 11.77
CA LEU A 374 -13.13 7.94 12.27
C LEU A 374 -13.50 8.24 13.74
N GLU A 375 -14.80 8.24 14.03
CA GLU A 375 -15.29 8.19 15.42
C GLU A 375 -15.20 6.75 15.93
N ASP A 376 -14.01 6.30 16.32
CA ASP A 376 -13.68 4.90 16.50
C ASP A 376 -13.52 4.45 17.97
N ASN A 377 -13.70 5.36 18.93
CA ASN A 377 -13.44 5.09 20.34
C ASN A 377 -12.03 4.51 20.60
N ASP A 378 -11.06 4.92 19.80
CA ASP A 378 -9.67 4.51 19.89
C ASP A 378 -9.42 3.02 19.55
N PHE A 379 -10.27 2.44 18.70
CA PHE A 379 -10.10 1.06 18.22
C PHE A 379 -9.35 0.96 16.89
N ILE A 380 -9.16 2.07 16.16
CA ILE A 380 -8.53 2.04 14.84
C ILE A 380 -7.18 2.74 14.88
N PHE A 381 -6.17 2.00 14.44
CA PHE A 381 -4.77 2.43 14.33
C PHE A 381 -4.26 2.16 12.91
N ARG A 382 -3.11 2.71 12.58
CA ARG A 382 -2.39 2.35 11.35
C ARG A 382 -0.88 2.51 11.49
N THR A 383 -0.13 1.70 10.78
CA THR A 383 1.33 1.82 10.65
C THR A 383 1.73 2.54 9.36
N ALA A 384 0.77 2.81 8.47
CA ALA A 384 0.95 3.71 7.33
C ALA A 384 0.65 5.15 7.72
N PRO A 385 1.38 6.16 7.19
CA PRO A 385 1.09 7.56 7.43
C PRO A 385 -0.14 8.03 6.65
N SER A 386 -0.66 9.21 7.05
CA SER A 386 -1.83 9.84 6.44
C SER A 386 -1.52 10.51 5.11
N ASP A 387 -2.46 10.47 4.16
CA ASP A 387 -2.48 11.23 2.90
C ASP A 387 -2.40 12.75 3.07
N GLN A 388 -2.61 13.25 4.29
CA GLN A 388 -2.38 14.66 4.64
C GLN A 388 -0.99 15.13 4.22
N LEU A 389 0.03 14.29 4.41
CA LEU A 389 1.42 14.59 4.05
C LEU A 389 1.73 14.17 2.61
N GLN A 390 1.23 13.03 2.17
CA GLN A 390 1.51 12.52 0.81
C GLN A 390 1.02 13.48 -0.28
N GLY A 391 -0.18 14.04 -0.15
CA GLY A 391 -0.69 15.04 -1.10
C GLY A 391 0.21 16.28 -1.20
N ARG A 392 0.87 16.67 -0.10
CA ARG A 392 1.87 17.75 -0.13
C ARG A 392 3.15 17.35 -0.86
N VAL A 393 3.67 16.16 -0.59
CA VAL A 393 4.86 15.62 -1.29
C VAL A 393 4.58 15.52 -2.79
N MET A 394 3.43 15.00 -3.17
CA MET A 394 3.00 14.90 -4.56
C MET A 394 2.93 16.28 -5.25
N ALA A 395 2.33 17.28 -4.60
CA ALA A 395 2.23 18.62 -5.15
C ALA A 395 3.60 19.28 -5.35
N GLN A 396 4.50 19.09 -4.37
CA GLN A 396 5.89 19.55 -4.47
C GLN A 396 6.63 18.87 -5.63
N VAL A 397 6.55 17.56 -5.75
CA VAL A 397 7.20 16.80 -6.83
C VAL A 397 6.67 17.24 -8.20
N MET A 398 5.36 17.37 -8.34
CA MET A 398 4.74 17.79 -9.59
C MET A 398 5.20 19.19 -10.02
N SER A 399 5.21 20.15 -9.09
CA SER A 399 5.62 21.54 -9.37
C SER A 399 7.14 21.68 -9.50
N GLU A 400 7.91 21.26 -8.49
CA GLU A 400 9.34 21.61 -8.40
C GLU A 400 10.24 20.65 -9.19
N ARG A 401 9.91 19.34 -9.22
CA ARG A 401 10.71 18.34 -9.90
C ARG A 401 10.27 18.09 -11.34
N LEU A 402 8.96 17.98 -11.58
CA LEU A 402 8.40 17.71 -12.91
C LEU A 402 8.08 18.99 -13.68
N GLY A 403 8.03 20.16 -13.02
CA GLY A 403 7.89 21.48 -13.62
C GLY A 403 6.52 21.75 -14.23
N ALA A 404 5.49 20.99 -13.83
CA ALA A 404 4.14 21.21 -14.32
C ALA A 404 3.47 22.39 -13.61
N SER A 405 2.78 23.21 -14.38
CA SER A 405 1.95 24.32 -13.88
C SER A 405 0.46 24.03 -14.01
N THR A 406 0.09 23.14 -14.93
CA THR A 406 -1.28 22.68 -15.12
C THR A 406 -1.33 21.15 -15.05
N VAL A 407 -2.29 20.60 -14.34
CA VAL A 407 -2.45 19.15 -14.17
C VAL A 407 -3.90 18.72 -14.27
N SER A 408 -4.11 17.45 -14.62
CA SER A 408 -5.38 16.76 -14.39
C SER A 408 -5.15 15.54 -13.50
N THR A 409 -6.14 15.18 -12.68
CA THR A 409 -6.07 13.98 -11.86
C THR A 409 -7.02 12.89 -12.38
N LEU A 410 -6.53 11.66 -12.41
CA LEU A 410 -7.31 10.43 -12.62
C LEU A 410 -7.25 9.64 -11.33
N TYR A 411 -8.39 9.31 -10.73
CA TYR A 411 -8.39 8.64 -9.43
C TYR A 411 -9.42 7.52 -9.34
N VAL A 412 -9.05 6.44 -8.65
CA VAL A 412 -9.98 5.35 -8.33
C VAL A 412 -11.13 5.88 -7.47
N ASN A 413 -12.36 5.53 -7.86
CA ASN A 413 -13.59 6.02 -7.25
C ASN A 413 -13.86 5.36 -5.88
N ASN A 414 -13.06 5.74 -4.89
CA ASN A 414 -13.20 5.35 -3.49
C ASN A 414 -12.53 6.38 -2.58
N ASP A 415 -12.60 6.17 -1.25
CA ASP A 415 -12.07 7.11 -0.24
C ASP A 415 -10.58 7.44 -0.45
N TYR A 416 -9.74 6.46 -0.81
CA TYR A 416 -8.32 6.68 -1.09
C TYR A 416 -8.13 7.62 -2.28
N GLY A 417 -8.65 7.22 -3.45
CA GLY A 417 -8.42 7.97 -4.68
C GLY A 417 -8.96 9.38 -4.63
N GLN A 418 -10.21 9.52 -4.17
CA GLN A 418 -10.88 10.82 -4.10
C GLN A 418 -10.16 11.77 -3.14
N GLN A 419 -9.92 11.35 -1.89
CA GLN A 419 -9.36 12.22 -0.86
C GLN A 419 -7.92 12.63 -1.14
N LEU A 420 -7.10 11.70 -1.70
CA LEU A 420 -5.74 12.03 -2.10
C LEU A 420 -5.71 12.99 -3.31
N SER A 421 -6.62 12.80 -4.29
CA SER A 421 -6.79 13.74 -5.41
C SER A 421 -7.19 15.13 -4.92
N GLU A 422 -8.18 15.23 -4.02
CA GLU A 422 -8.61 16.50 -3.43
C GLU A 422 -7.47 17.16 -2.63
N ARG A 423 -6.74 16.37 -1.83
CA ARG A 423 -5.62 16.89 -1.02
C ARG A 423 -4.46 17.38 -1.88
N PHE A 424 -4.07 16.59 -2.89
CA PHE A 424 -3.07 17.02 -3.88
C PHE A 424 -3.49 18.33 -4.54
N SER A 425 -4.71 18.40 -5.06
CA SER A 425 -5.24 19.55 -5.79
C SER A 425 -5.21 20.81 -4.93
N SER A 426 -5.74 20.75 -3.72
CA SER A 426 -5.72 21.91 -2.79
C SER A 426 -4.31 22.40 -2.51
N VAL A 427 -3.35 21.51 -2.28
CA VAL A 427 -1.96 21.91 -2.00
C VAL A 427 -1.28 22.45 -3.25
N PHE A 428 -1.51 21.83 -4.40
CA PHE A 428 -0.91 22.25 -5.68
C PHE A 428 -1.36 23.67 -6.06
N GLU A 429 -2.66 23.99 -5.86
CA GLU A 429 -3.21 25.32 -6.12
C GLU A 429 -2.81 26.33 -5.04
N ASP A 430 -2.95 25.98 -3.74
CA ASP A 430 -2.76 26.93 -2.64
C ASP A 430 -1.29 27.23 -2.33
N SER A 431 -0.37 26.29 -2.58
CA SER A 431 1.02 26.38 -2.11
C SER A 431 2.05 26.45 -3.24
N PHE A 432 1.69 26.06 -4.46
CA PHE A 432 2.60 25.99 -5.61
C PHE A 432 2.14 26.79 -6.83
N ASP A 433 1.06 27.58 -6.68
CA ASP A 433 0.48 28.40 -7.75
C ASP A 433 0.12 27.59 -9.01
N GLY A 434 -0.15 26.29 -8.86
CA GLY A 434 -0.57 25.39 -9.94
C GLY A 434 -2.05 25.51 -10.26
N GLU A 435 -2.49 24.92 -11.38
CA GLU A 435 -3.89 24.83 -11.79
C GLU A 435 -4.29 23.38 -12.01
N VAL A 436 -5.37 22.93 -11.36
CA VAL A 436 -5.98 21.59 -11.59
C VAL A 436 -7.12 21.75 -12.60
N MET A 437 -6.86 21.36 -13.84
CA MET A 437 -7.80 21.53 -14.96
C MET A 437 -9.04 20.65 -14.80
N THR A 438 -8.87 19.39 -14.36
CA THR A 438 -9.99 18.46 -14.09
C THR A 438 -9.58 17.35 -13.14
N GLN A 439 -10.57 16.80 -12.46
CA GLN A 439 -10.45 15.63 -11.59
C GLN A 439 -11.42 14.56 -12.09
N VAL A 440 -10.91 13.42 -12.57
CA VAL A 440 -11.70 12.39 -13.24
C VAL A 440 -11.66 11.09 -12.43
N ALA A 441 -12.81 10.66 -11.94
CA ALA A 441 -12.95 9.38 -11.25
C ALA A 441 -13.03 8.21 -12.24
N PHE A 442 -12.43 7.07 -11.90
CA PHE A 442 -12.62 5.80 -12.61
C PHE A 442 -12.94 4.66 -11.63
N ASN A 443 -13.64 3.64 -12.13
CA ASN A 443 -13.90 2.44 -11.33
C ASN A 443 -12.87 1.36 -11.62
N ILE A 444 -12.61 0.48 -10.64
CA ILE A 444 -11.74 -0.68 -10.83
C ILE A 444 -12.41 -1.71 -11.74
N GLY A 445 -11.58 -2.53 -12.42
CA GLY A 445 -12.05 -3.67 -13.22
C GLY A 445 -12.75 -3.32 -14.54
N GLU A 446 -12.62 -2.08 -15.02
CA GLU A 446 -13.14 -1.69 -16.34
C GLU A 446 -12.29 -2.31 -17.47
N SER A 447 -12.94 -2.66 -18.57
CA SER A 447 -12.26 -3.23 -19.73
C SER A 447 -11.50 -2.19 -20.57
N SER A 448 -11.77 -0.90 -20.40
CA SER A 448 -11.09 0.22 -21.02
C SER A 448 -11.26 1.50 -20.20
N TYR A 449 -10.20 2.28 -20.16
CA TYR A 449 -10.15 3.61 -19.52
C TYR A 449 -10.00 4.75 -20.53
N SER A 450 -10.18 4.49 -21.83
CA SER A 450 -9.99 5.44 -22.91
C SER A 450 -10.75 6.75 -22.71
N SER A 451 -12.01 6.68 -22.28
CA SER A 451 -12.84 7.88 -22.10
C SER A 451 -12.42 8.74 -20.90
N VAL A 452 -11.98 8.14 -19.82
CA VAL A 452 -11.50 8.89 -18.64
C VAL A 452 -10.14 9.55 -18.92
N ILE A 453 -9.29 8.87 -19.69
CA ILE A 453 -8.00 9.43 -20.17
C ILE A 453 -8.25 10.62 -21.10
N GLU A 454 -9.15 10.48 -22.08
CA GLU A 454 -9.52 11.57 -22.98
C GLU A 454 -10.06 12.79 -22.20
N SER A 455 -10.90 12.55 -21.20
CA SER A 455 -11.44 13.61 -20.33
C SER A 455 -10.33 14.32 -19.55
N ALA A 456 -9.36 13.59 -19.01
CA ALA A 456 -8.23 14.16 -18.28
C ALA A 456 -7.29 14.98 -19.21
N LEU A 457 -7.02 14.46 -20.41
CA LEU A 457 -6.17 15.10 -21.38
C LEU A 457 -6.78 16.36 -22.02
N SER A 458 -8.10 16.42 -22.11
CA SER A 458 -8.81 17.60 -22.63
C SER A 458 -9.02 18.71 -21.59
N GLY A 459 -8.61 18.50 -20.33
CA GLY A 459 -8.85 19.45 -19.25
C GLY A 459 -10.34 19.67 -18.96
N GLY A 460 -11.19 18.65 -19.22
CA GLY A 460 -12.63 18.73 -18.97
C GLY A 460 -13.43 19.57 -19.99
N SER A 461 -12.80 20.07 -21.05
CA SER A 461 -13.49 20.73 -22.15
C SER A 461 -14.03 19.69 -23.15
N SER A 462 -15.22 19.17 -22.91
CA SER A 462 -15.98 18.33 -23.85
C SER A 462 -17.17 19.08 -24.41
#